data_7a3ec7b7126bda674a52a5eb1a5cd9a7
#
_entry.id   7a3ec7b7126bda674a52a5eb1a5cd9a7
#
_cell.length_a   1.000
_cell.length_b   1.000
_cell.length_c   1.000
_cell.angle_alpha   90.00
_cell.angle_beta   90.00
_cell.angle_gamma   90.00
#
_symmetry.space_group_name_H-M   'P 1'
#
loop_
_entity.id
_entity.type
_entity.pdbx_description
1 polymer ?
#
loop_
_entity_poly.entity_id
_entity_poly.type
_entity_poly.pdbx_seq_one_letter_code
_entity_poly.pdbx_strand_id
1 'polypeptide(L)'
;QLPRAFDAMRAGRWDRGSLLGTELKGKTLGIVGLGRIGGEVAARAHAFGMELMAYDPYVGDARFAALRVRRMATLDALLDACD
;
A
#
# COMPACT_ATOMS: atom_id res chain seq x y z
N GLN A 1 -8.76 0.26 9.31
CA GLN A 1 -8.68 -1.15 9.17
C GLN A 1 -8.06 -1.54 7.85
N LEU A 2 -6.94 -2.15 7.90
CA LEU A 2 -6.20 -2.43 6.70
C LEU A 2 -6.89 -3.35 5.72
N PRO A 3 -7.57 -4.40 6.15
CA PRO A 3 -8.24 -5.23 5.16
C PRO A 3 -9.22 -4.44 4.30
N ARG A 4 -9.85 -3.46 4.88
CA ARG A 4 -10.75 -2.65 4.10
C ARG A 4 -10.04 -1.74 3.14
N ALA A 5 -8.92 -1.17 3.56
CA ALA A 5 -8.12 -0.34 2.67
C ALA A 5 -7.63 -1.18 1.51
N PHE A 6 -7.20 -2.40 1.80
CA PHE A 6 -6.73 -3.31 0.79
C PHE A 6 -7.84 -3.65 -0.21
N ASP A 7 -9.02 -3.92 0.29
CA ASP A 7 -10.15 -4.24 -0.57
C ASP A 7 -10.56 -3.04 -1.42
N ALA A 8 -10.53 -1.86 -0.84
CA ALA A 8 -10.87 -0.66 -1.58
C ALA A 8 -9.92 -0.45 -2.74
N MET A 9 -8.66 -0.73 -2.55
CA MET A 9 -7.71 -0.60 -3.62
C MET A 9 -7.97 -1.59 -4.74
N ARG A 10 -8.23 -2.84 -4.38
CA ARG A 10 -8.51 -3.83 -5.40
C ARG A 10 -9.74 -3.47 -6.21
N ALA A 11 -10.71 -2.88 -5.55
CA ALA A 11 -11.94 -2.50 -6.20
C ALA A 11 -11.84 -1.18 -6.94
N GLY A 12 -10.71 -0.48 -6.82
CA GLY A 12 -10.55 0.78 -7.50
C GLY A 12 -11.36 1.90 -6.89
N ARG A 13 -11.69 1.79 -5.62
CA ARG A 13 -12.52 2.79 -4.96
C ARG A 13 -11.76 3.60 -3.93
N TRP A 14 -10.54 3.88 -4.23
CA TRP A 14 -9.67 4.65 -3.33
C TRP A 14 -9.90 6.12 -3.61
N ASP A 15 -10.86 6.72 -2.95
CA ASP A 15 -11.21 8.07 -3.31
C ASP A 15 -11.76 8.92 -2.18
N ARG A 16 -11.59 8.52 -0.97
CA ARG A 16 -12.19 9.26 0.16
C ARG A 16 -11.22 10.21 0.77
N GLY A 17 -10.52 10.96 -0.06
CA GLY A 17 -9.45 11.80 0.42
C GLY A 17 -9.89 12.85 1.40
N SER A 18 -11.09 13.38 1.21
CA SER A 18 -11.51 14.49 2.04
C SER A 18 -11.55 14.14 3.51
N LEU A 19 -11.92 12.91 3.82
CA LEU A 19 -12.02 12.55 5.22
C LEU A 19 -10.88 11.66 5.68
N LEU A 20 -10.08 11.16 4.75
CA LEU A 20 -9.06 10.20 5.10
C LEU A 20 -7.73 10.81 5.46
N GLY A 21 -7.49 12.06 5.11
CA GLY A 21 -6.19 12.64 5.30
C GLY A 21 -5.67 12.50 6.71
N THR A 22 -6.49 12.81 7.69
CA THR A 22 -6.09 12.70 9.10
C THR A 22 -6.14 11.27 9.58
N GLU A 23 -7.15 10.54 9.18
CA GLU A 23 -7.35 9.19 9.70
C GLU A 23 -6.33 8.20 9.22
N LEU A 24 -5.76 8.43 8.05
CA LEU A 24 -4.78 7.50 7.49
C LEU A 24 -3.36 7.78 7.93
N LYS A 25 -3.10 8.96 8.46
CA LYS A 25 -1.74 9.31 8.84
C LYS A 25 -1.20 8.32 9.85
N GLY A 26 -0.02 7.78 9.56
CA GLY A 26 0.62 6.83 10.45
C GLY A 26 0.11 5.41 10.33
N LYS A 27 -0.93 5.18 9.56
CA LYS A 27 -1.43 3.82 9.38
C LYS A 27 -0.65 3.11 8.29
N THR A 28 -0.75 1.81 8.27
CA THR A 28 -0.01 0.98 7.33
C THR A 28 -0.94 0.49 6.22
N LEU A 29 -0.48 0.61 4.99
CA LEU A 29 -1.20 0.12 3.84
C LEU A 29 -0.41 -1.02 3.21
N GLY A 30 -1.07 -2.16 3.04
CA GLY A 30 -0.47 -3.28 2.36
C GLY A 30 -0.91 -3.31 0.90
N ILE A 31 0.04 -3.51 0.00
CA ILE A 31 -0.24 -3.53 -1.43
C ILE A 31 0.18 -4.87 -1.99
N VAL A 32 -0.71 -5.53 -2.72
CA VAL A 32 -0.36 -6.73 -3.45
C VAL A 32 -0.20 -6.35 -4.91
N GLY A 33 1.03 -6.47 -5.40
CA GLY A 33 1.33 -6.07 -6.76
C GLY A 33 1.78 -4.62 -6.83
N LEU A 34 3.02 -4.41 -7.27
CA LEU A 34 3.60 -3.07 -7.28
C LEU A 34 3.91 -2.63 -8.70
N GLY A 35 3.01 -2.94 -9.62
CA GLY A 35 3.13 -2.49 -10.98
C GLY A 35 2.69 -1.03 -11.11
N ARG A 36 2.20 -0.68 -12.29
CA ARG A 36 1.86 0.71 -12.55
C ARG A 36 0.80 1.24 -11.58
N ILE A 37 -0.29 0.50 -11.43
CA ILE A 37 -1.37 0.96 -10.57
C ILE A 37 -0.93 0.96 -9.11
N GLY A 38 -0.25 -0.09 -8.68
CA GLY A 38 0.26 -0.14 -7.32
C GLY A 38 1.21 1.01 -7.02
N GLY A 39 2.02 1.39 -8.02
CA GLY A 39 2.91 2.52 -7.85
C GLY A 39 2.16 3.83 -7.67
N GLU A 40 1.08 4.01 -8.42
CA GLU A 40 0.29 5.23 -8.27
C GLU A 40 -0.40 5.29 -6.92
N VAL A 41 -0.90 4.14 -6.46
CA VAL A 41 -1.51 4.10 -5.14
C VAL A 41 -0.46 4.40 -4.07
N ALA A 42 0.75 3.87 -4.22
CA ALA A 42 1.80 4.13 -3.25
C ALA A 42 2.09 5.63 -3.16
N ALA A 43 2.17 6.31 -4.29
CA ALA A 43 2.44 7.74 -4.28
C ALA A 43 1.35 8.50 -3.54
N ARG A 44 0.11 8.13 -3.76
CA ARG A 44 -0.99 8.81 -3.10
C ARG A 44 -1.04 8.50 -1.61
N ALA A 45 -0.76 7.25 -1.25
CA ALA A 45 -0.76 6.87 0.16
C ALA A 45 0.34 7.59 0.92
N HIS A 46 1.50 7.78 0.30
CA HIS A 46 2.56 8.57 0.93
C HIS A 46 2.08 9.99 1.21
N ALA A 47 1.29 10.55 0.31
CA ALA A 47 0.77 11.90 0.52
C ALA A 47 -0.15 11.97 1.73
N PHE A 48 -0.75 10.86 2.12
CA PHE A 48 -1.57 10.81 3.34
C PHE A 48 -0.77 10.45 4.57
N GLY A 49 0.53 10.29 4.44
CA GLY A 49 1.37 9.98 5.60
C GLY A 49 1.30 8.55 6.05
N MET A 50 0.98 7.64 5.16
CA MET A 50 0.89 6.22 5.50
C MET A 50 2.24 5.53 5.40
N GLU A 51 2.39 4.45 6.17
CA GLU A 51 3.48 3.51 6.01
C GLU A 51 3.08 2.51 4.96
N LEU A 52 3.99 2.18 4.06
CA LEU A 52 3.64 1.30 2.95
C LEU A 52 4.48 0.04 2.97
N MET A 53 3.83 -1.09 2.72
CA MET A 53 4.53 -2.34 2.48
C MET A 53 3.81 -3.08 1.37
N ALA A 54 4.54 -3.90 0.63
CA ALA A 54 3.98 -4.57 -0.52
C ALA A 54 4.58 -5.94 -0.72
N TYR A 55 3.81 -6.80 -1.34
CA TYR A 55 4.28 -8.09 -1.81
C TYR A 55 4.12 -8.14 -3.31
N ASP A 56 5.22 -8.40 -4.01
CA ASP A 56 5.18 -8.58 -5.45
C ASP A 56 6.37 -9.42 -5.86
N PRO A 57 6.15 -10.65 -6.28
CA PRO A 57 7.26 -11.53 -6.66
C PRO A 57 7.85 -11.20 -8.02
N TYR A 58 7.25 -10.31 -8.77
CA TYR A 58 7.66 -10.03 -10.15
C TYR A 58 8.49 -8.77 -10.30
N VAL A 59 8.56 -7.92 -9.30
CA VAL A 59 9.37 -6.71 -9.40
C VAL A 59 10.54 -6.80 -8.45
N GLY A 60 11.62 -6.15 -8.80
CA GLY A 60 12.84 -6.20 -8.00
C GLY A 60 12.91 -5.15 -6.92
N ASP A 61 13.95 -5.24 -6.12
CA ASP A 61 14.13 -4.32 -4.99
C ASP A 61 14.21 -2.87 -5.41
N ALA A 62 14.74 -2.60 -6.61
CA ALA A 62 14.87 -1.22 -7.08
C ALA A 62 13.51 -0.54 -7.18
N ARG A 63 12.49 -1.28 -7.59
CA ARG A 63 11.15 -0.73 -7.70
C ARG A 63 10.60 -0.39 -6.32
N PHE A 64 10.81 -1.28 -5.37
CA PHE A 64 10.37 -1.03 -4.00
C PHE A 64 11.06 0.21 -3.43
N ALA A 65 12.36 0.33 -3.66
CA ALA A 65 13.11 1.47 -3.16
C ALA A 65 12.64 2.77 -3.82
N ALA A 66 12.42 2.73 -5.13
CA ALA A 66 12.00 3.92 -5.85
C ALA A 66 10.66 4.43 -5.35
N LEU A 67 9.77 3.52 -4.99
CA LEU A 67 8.44 3.89 -4.50
C LEU A 67 8.39 4.06 -2.99
N ARG A 68 9.50 3.82 -2.32
CA ARG A 68 9.60 3.93 -0.87
C ARG A 68 8.58 3.04 -0.17
N VAL A 69 8.53 1.78 -0.62
CA VAL A 69 7.62 0.78 -0.10
C VAL A 69 8.45 -0.35 0.48
N ARG A 70 8.10 -0.81 1.67
CA ARG A 70 8.79 -1.92 2.29
C ARG A 70 8.42 -3.21 1.60
N ARG A 71 9.42 -3.99 1.23
CA ARG A 71 9.18 -5.26 0.55
C ARG A 71 8.89 -6.36 1.56
N MET A 72 7.79 -7.07 1.36
CA MET A 72 7.45 -8.24 2.17
C MET A 72 7.78 -9.49 1.35
N ALA A 73 8.38 -10.46 2.01
CA ALA A 73 8.87 -11.66 1.32
C ALA A 73 7.75 -12.56 0.86
N THR A 74 6.64 -12.58 1.58
CA THR A 74 5.52 -13.44 1.25
C THR A 74 4.22 -12.69 1.45
N LEU A 75 3.18 -13.20 0.81
CA LEU A 75 1.86 -12.63 1.00
C LEU A 75 1.39 -12.78 2.44
N ASP A 76 1.69 -13.92 3.05
CA ASP A 76 1.28 -14.13 4.44
C ASP A 76 1.94 -13.13 5.37
N ALA A 77 3.22 -12.84 5.14
CA ALA A 77 3.90 -11.84 5.95
C ALA A 77 3.26 -10.48 5.81
N LEU A 78 2.85 -10.14 4.59
CA LEU A 78 2.17 -8.87 4.35
C LEU A 78 0.86 -8.81 5.12
N LEU A 79 0.07 -9.86 5.02
CA LEU A 79 -1.24 -9.87 5.69
C LEU A 79 -1.09 -9.82 7.20
N ASP A 80 -0.11 -10.53 7.74
CA ASP A 80 0.13 -10.51 9.18
C ASP A 80 0.55 -9.13 9.65
N ALA A 81 1.37 -8.45 8.89
CA ALA A 81 1.86 -7.14 9.27
C ALA A 81 0.78 -6.08 9.16
N CYS A 82 -0.20 -6.32 8.35
CA CYS A 82 -1.22 -5.33 8.12
C CYS A 82 -2.35 -5.37 9.09
N ASP A 83 -2.58 -6.41 9.72
CA ASP A 83 -3.72 -6.58 10.56
C ASP A 83 -4.40 -5.45 11.07
#